data_dbdf178e62a009eea424e13804619de5
#
_entry.id   dbdf178e62a009eea424e13804619de5
#
_cell.length_a   1.000
_cell.length_b   1.000
_cell.length_c   1.000
_cell.angle_alpha   90.00
_cell.angle_beta   90.00
_cell.angle_gamma   90.00
#
_symmetry.space_group_name_H-M   'P 1'
#
loop_
_entity.id
_entity.type
_entity.pdbx_description
1 polymer ?
#
loop_
_entity_poly.entity_id
_entity_poly.type
_entity_poly.pdbx_seq_one_letter_code
_entity_poly.pdbx_strand_id
1 'polypeptide(L)'
;MALEVLHKQAETHENEQFRRVVKIMDTVFKKHDFNGILVGNPFNENYRRFRADAILFYNHGVVIIDFKDYSGQLILPRGDDEFKSYPWHAENASDHQAIEVKAGAHFLNPFLQLASYRNAFREIVEHNLILKQKINPSRICIVNIFSGPLDLTNKVPGKYPYYKIVQESEIGALLYDLNNDNAFDADIEKAVRSIFPADEYVQDYSFETEIIHKKDIIVGDEAKSTIDAFMQADGNDILLLTSMDVSERDNWAKYMFSIADNYEIPEVQGLCHSNRISRRLRSRGIEATSLYSFIYGGNEQTDYYSEEEENDDWAAQIIPLKSDSSLDERALLIVYDAHLVSRSLSQTDLLRFGSGRLLEDFITFADPSSKRKVAFIGDPYMLSFGSSEDSAVDLSNLKSLCEERIVHYYHQPVIYSQDSCKESLKSSLAQSMDYQLYNSLSYWFKDGSIVEIEKNGVADKMKAWFSSPFTQEPQKAVLFYKKGDCLKTNRWIKNHCVNNGRDLAPGDLIIANNNIFIPD
;
A
#
# COMPACT_ATOMS: atom_id res chain seq x y z
N MET A 1 -12.87 -24.77 15.32
CA MET A 1 -12.50 -23.96 14.14
C MET A 1 -12.54 -22.52 14.60
N ALA A 2 -11.57 -21.70 14.27
CA ALA A 2 -11.62 -20.28 14.61
C ALA A 2 -12.45 -19.50 13.55
N LEU A 3 -12.00 -18.41 13.03
CA LEU A 3 -12.65 -17.65 11.98
C LEU A 3 -12.32 -18.27 10.61
N GLU A 4 -13.33 -18.63 9.85
CA GLU A 4 -13.18 -18.92 8.44
C GLU A 4 -13.47 -17.67 7.62
N VAL A 5 -12.69 -17.41 6.58
CA VAL A 5 -12.86 -16.22 5.75
C VAL A 5 -13.04 -16.62 4.30
N LEU A 6 -14.12 -16.16 3.72
CA LEU A 6 -14.40 -16.26 2.29
C LEU A 6 -14.39 -14.88 1.67
N HIS A 7 -13.96 -14.76 0.42
CA HIS A 7 -13.94 -13.48 -0.26
C HIS A 7 -14.28 -13.63 -1.74
N LYS A 8 -15.22 -12.84 -2.23
CA LYS A 8 -15.44 -12.68 -3.66
C LYS A 8 -14.56 -11.51 -4.12
N GLN A 9 -13.91 -11.68 -5.26
CA GLN A 9 -12.94 -10.73 -5.82
C GLN A 9 -13.41 -9.28 -5.64
N ALA A 10 -12.66 -8.51 -4.84
CA ALA A 10 -13.01 -7.14 -4.48
C ALA A 10 -12.12 -6.14 -5.22
N GLU A 11 -12.57 -4.89 -5.27
CA GLU A 11 -11.77 -3.79 -5.76
C GLU A 11 -10.57 -3.49 -4.84
N THR A 12 -9.49 -2.94 -5.40
CA THR A 12 -8.17 -2.91 -4.74
C THR A 12 -8.09 -2.04 -3.48
N HIS A 13 -8.92 -1.01 -3.33
CA HIS A 13 -8.89 -0.09 -2.18
C HIS A 13 -9.69 -0.62 -0.97
N GLU A 14 -10.73 -1.41 -1.17
CA GLU A 14 -11.50 -2.06 -0.10
C GLU A 14 -10.71 -3.19 0.56
N ASN A 15 -9.72 -3.74 -0.14
CA ASN A 15 -8.93 -4.88 0.32
C ASN A 15 -8.02 -4.58 1.51
N GLU A 16 -7.53 -3.35 1.67
CA GLU A 16 -6.59 -3.05 2.76
C GLU A 16 -7.29 -3.00 4.12
N GLN A 17 -8.44 -2.33 4.21
CA GLN A 17 -9.21 -2.29 5.45
C GLN A 17 -9.77 -3.67 5.80
N PHE A 18 -10.30 -4.40 4.80
CA PHE A 18 -10.75 -5.78 5.00
C PHE A 18 -9.64 -6.68 5.57
N ARG A 19 -8.42 -6.60 5.04
CA ARG A 19 -7.26 -7.37 5.52
C ARG A 19 -6.92 -7.07 6.98
N ARG A 20 -6.89 -5.79 7.37
CA ARG A 20 -6.64 -5.39 8.76
C ARG A 20 -7.72 -5.93 9.68
N VAL A 21 -8.98 -5.77 9.28
CA VAL A 21 -10.14 -6.22 10.05
C VAL A 21 -10.16 -7.75 10.19
N VAL A 22 -9.85 -8.51 9.13
CA VAL A 22 -9.70 -9.97 9.20
C VAL A 22 -8.67 -10.37 10.25
N LYS A 23 -7.50 -9.73 10.27
CA LYS A 23 -6.44 -10.02 11.25
C LYS A 23 -6.87 -9.73 12.68
N ILE A 24 -7.55 -8.60 12.89
CA ILE A 24 -8.10 -8.23 14.20
C ILE A 24 -9.15 -9.26 14.64
N MET A 25 -10.10 -9.61 13.76
CA MET A 25 -11.16 -10.58 14.05
C MET A 25 -10.59 -11.97 14.32
N ASP A 26 -9.61 -12.45 13.55
CA ASP A 26 -8.98 -13.76 13.80
C ASP A 26 -8.31 -13.80 15.19
N THR A 27 -7.64 -12.73 15.59
CA THR A 27 -7.06 -12.60 16.94
C THR A 27 -8.13 -12.64 18.03
N VAL A 28 -9.25 -11.92 17.83
CA VAL A 28 -10.38 -11.88 18.77
C VAL A 28 -11.05 -13.25 18.87
N PHE A 29 -11.26 -13.92 17.74
CA PHE A 29 -11.87 -15.25 17.67
C PHE A 29 -11.03 -16.28 18.43
N LYS A 30 -9.73 -16.29 18.23
CA LYS A 30 -8.79 -17.15 18.96
C LYS A 30 -8.79 -16.88 20.47
N LYS A 31 -8.81 -15.59 20.85
CA LYS A 31 -8.78 -15.16 22.25
C LYS A 31 -10.04 -15.55 23.04
N HIS A 32 -11.23 -15.48 22.40
CA HIS A 32 -12.51 -15.67 23.03
C HIS A 32 -13.21 -16.98 22.67
N ASP A 33 -12.51 -17.86 21.94
CA ASP A 33 -13.02 -19.15 21.44
C ASP A 33 -14.32 -18.97 20.63
N PHE A 34 -14.34 -17.92 19.80
CA PHE A 34 -15.44 -17.70 18.87
C PHE A 34 -15.30 -18.61 17.65
N ASN A 35 -16.44 -18.97 17.05
CA ASN A 35 -16.50 -19.78 15.84
C ASN A 35 -17.45 -19.12 14.84
N GLY A 36 -16.99 -18.99 13.58
CA GLY A 36 -17.80 -18.30 12.58
C GLY A 36 -17.16 -18.22 11.20
N ILE A 37 -17.92 -17.62 10.27
CA ILE A 37 -17.53 -17.37 8.89
C ILE A 37 -17.73 -15.91 8.54
N LEU A 38 -16.68 -15.28 8.01
CA LEU A 38 -16.70 -13.93 7.47
C LEU A 38 -16.68 -14.01 5.94
N VAL A 39 -17.65 -13.38 5.30
CA VAL A 39 -17.69 -13.29 3.83
C VAL A 39 -17.43 -11.85 3.42
N GLY A 40 -16.30 -11.60 2.77
CA GLY A 40 -15.97 -10.32 2.15
C GLY A 40 -16.63 -10.16 0.79
N ASN A 41 -17.12 -8.98 0.51
CA ASN A 41 -17.84 -8.61 -0.71
C ASN A 41 -18.94 -9.63 -1.09
N PRO A 42 -19.89 -9.92 -0.18
CA PRO A 42 -20.94 -10.91 -0.40
C PRO A 42 -21.84 -10.52 -1.57
N PHE A 43 -21.87 -11.32 -2.60
CA PHE A 43 -22.66 -11.05 -3.79
C PHE A 43 -23.49 -12.27 -4.21
N ASN A 44 -24.75 -12.03 -4.58
CA ASN A 44 -25.62 -13.03 -5.18
C ASN A 44 -26.49 -12.37 -6.25
N GLU A 45 -26.54 -12.95 -7.44
CA GLU A 45 -27.31 -12.42 -8.57
C GLU A 45 -28.81 -12.29 -8.31
N ASN A 46 -29.37 -13.16 -7.48
CA ASN A 46 -30.78 -13.13 -7.10
C ASN A 46 -31.10 -12.04 -6.07
N TYR A 47 -30.06 -11.53 -5.36
CA TYR A 47 -30.21 -10.56 -4.27
C TYR A 47 -29.31 -9.34 -4.50
N ARG A 48 -29.37 -8.75 -5.67
CA ARG A 48 -28.51 -7.65 -6.13
C ARG A 48 -28.54 -6.39 -5.26
N ARG A 49 -29.55 -6.26 -4.38
CA ARG A 49 -29.66 -5.12 -3.45
C ARG A 49 -28.78 -5.27 -2.21
N PHE A 50 -28.27 -6.47 -1.93
CA PHE A 50 -27.36 -6.71 -0.83
C PHE A 50 -25.91 -6.54 -1.32
N ARG A 51 -25.28 -5.44 -0.93
CA ARG A 51 -23.96 -5.00 -1.40
C ARG A 51 -23.10 -4.50 -0.25
N ALA A 52 -23.09 -5.21 0.87
CA ALA A 52 -22.23 -4.89 2.00
C ALA A 52 -20.76 -5.24 1.69
N ASP A 53 -19.82 -4.56 2.33
CA ASP A 53 -18.40 -4.85 2.18
C ASP A 53 -18.04 -6.20 2.81
N ALA A 54 -18.69 -6.54 3.94
CA ALA A 54 -18.57 -7.87 4.53
C ALA A 54 -19.82 -8.26 5.35
N ILE A 55 -19.97 -9.55 5.58
CA ILE A 55 -20.96 -10.10 6.53
C ILE A 55 -20.31 -11.21 7.35
N LEU A 56 -20.47 -11.13 8.67
CA LEU A 56 -19.98 -12.10 9.64
C LEU A 56 -21.14 -12.88 10.24
N PHE A 57 -21.01 -14.21 10.22
CA PHE A 57 -21.88 -15.14 10.95
C PHE A 57 -21.02 -15.84 12.02
N TYR A 58 -21.38 -15.74 13.28
CA TYR A 58 -20.63 -16.38 14.34
C TYR A 58 -21.54 -16.75 15.53
N ASN A 59 -20.97 -17.46 16.50
CA ASN A 59 -21.74 -18.00 17.63
C ASN A 59 -22.45 -16.95 18.50
N HIS A 60 -22.14 -15.64 18.35
CA HIS A 60 -22.82 -14.55 19.04
C HIS A 60 -23.73 -13.70 18.13
N GLY A 61 -23.83 -14.00 16.84
CA GLY A 61 -24.78 -13.30 15.98
C GLY A 61 -24.40 -13.15 14.52
N VAL A 62 -25.12 -12.23 13.86
CA VAL A 62 -24.85 -11.84 12.46
C VAL A 62 -24.56 -10.34 12.42
N VAL A 63 -23.46 -9.97 11.78
CA VAL A 63 -22.99 -8.59 11.65
C VAL A 63 -22.79 -8.25 10.18
N ILE A 64 -23.50 -7.24 9.69
CA ILE A 64 -23.29 -6.67 8.35
C ILE A 64 -22.35 -5.48 8.51
N ILE A 65 -21.28 -5.46 7.73
CA ILE A 65 -20.16 -4.54 7.87
C ILE A 65 -20.02 -3.68 6.61
N ASP A 66 -19.78 -2.40 6.83
CA ASP A 66 -19.44 -1.44 5.79
C ASP A 66 -18.23 -0.63 6.27
N PHE A 67 -17.18 -0.57 5.45
CA PHE A 67 -15.92 0.06 5.79
C PHE A 67 -15.93 1.55 5.42
N LYS A 68 -15.29 2.36 6.27
CA LYS A 68 -15.16 3.79 6.05
C LYS A 68 -13.73 4.23 6.34
N ASP A 69 -13.06 4.70 5.30
CA ASP A 69 -11.68 5.18 5.41
C ASP A 69 -11.63 6.66 5.81
N TYR A 70 -12.03 6.92 7.07
CA TYR A 70 -12.04 8.25 7.68
C TYR A 70 -11.51 8.17 9.12
N SER A 71 -10.96 9.30 9.59
CA SER A 71 -10.47 9.48 10.97
C SER A 71 -10.81 10.88 11.47
N GLY A 72 -10.67 11.12 12.78
CA GLY A 72 -10.91 12.40 13.41
C GLY A 72 -12.30 12.53 14.02
N GLN A 73 -12.88 13.74 14.02
CA GLN A 73 -14.16 13.98 14.63
C GLN A 73 -15.32 13.68 13.67
N LEU A 74 -16.14 12.68 13.99
CA LEU A 74 -17.35 12.38 13.21
C LEU A 74 -18.52 13.24 13.69
N ILE A 75 -18.96 14.16 12.85
CA ILE A 75 -20.05 15.08 13.10
C ILE A 75 -21.38 14.40 12.77
N LEU A 76 -22.03 13.90 13.80
CA LEU A 76 -23.35 13.29 13.70
C LEU A 76 -24.45 14.31 14.00
N PRO A 77 -25.58 14.28 13.25
CA PRO A 77 -26.76 15.08 13.57
C PRO A 77 -27.32 14.81 14.98
N ARG A 78 -27.87 15.85 15.63
CA ARG A 78 -28.29 15.78 17.03
C ARG A 78 -29.65 15.10 17.24
N GLY A 79 -30.51 15.19 16.29
CA GLY A 79 -31.89 14.70 16.38
C GLY A 79 -32.08 13.30 15.78
N ASP A 80 -32.99 12.53 16.31
CA ASP A 80 -33.36 11.20 15.81
C ASP A 80 -33.84 11.21 14.34
N ASP A 81 -34.55 12.24 13.91
CA ASP A 81 -35.02 12.41 12.53
C ASP A 81 -33.94 12.98 11.65
N GLU A 82 -33.10 13.86 12.19
CA GLU A 82 -31.94 14.43 11.50
C GLU A 82 -30.89 13.37 11.19
N PHE A 83 -30.72 12.39 12.06
CA PHE A 83 -29.77 11.29 11.90
C PHE A 83 -29.94 10.54 10.57
N LYS A 84 -31.17 10.43 10.06
CA LYS A 84 -31.48 9.85 8.75
C LYS A 84 -31.46 10.87 7.61
N SER A 85 -31.79 12.12 7.91
CA SER A 85 -32.19 13.10 6.89
C SER A 85 -31.06 14.03 6.48
N TYR A 86 -29.89 13.93 7.13
CA TYR A 86 -28.73 14.77 6.85
C TYR A 86 -27.49 13.94 6.48
N PRO A 87 -26.60 14.47 5.63
CA PRO A 87 -25.28 13.89 5.41
C PRO A 87 -24.45 13.96 6.69
N TRP A 88 -23.51 13.03 6.85
CA TRP A 88 -22.55 13.04 7.95
C TRP A 88 -21.22 13.61 7.47
N HIS A 89 -20.48 14.22 8.36
CA HIS A 89 -19.19 14.80 8.05
C HIS A 89 -18.13 14.28 9.00
N ALA A 90 -16.93 14.06 8.49
CA ALA A 90 -15.74 13.82 9.28
C ALA A 90 -14.87 15.07 9.23
N GLU A 91 -14.44 15.55 10.39
CA GLU A 91 -13.52 16.68 10.52
C GLU A 91 -12.15 16.13 10.89
N ASN A 92 -11.17 16.35 10.03
CA ASN A 92 -9.81 15.92 10.30
C ASN A 92 -9.20 16.79 11.40
N ALA A 93 -8.44 16.17 12.31
CA ALA A 93 -7.84 16.86 13.45
C ALA A 93 -6.80 17.94 13.05
N SER A 94 -6.22 17.83 11.84
CA SER A 94 -5.13 18.69 11.39
C SER A 94 -5.56 20.00 10.72
N ASP A 95 -6.66 20.01 9.97
CA ASP A 95 -7.05 21.16 9.15
C ASP A 95 -8.47 21.70 9.43
N HIS A 96 -9.21 21.05 10.32
CA HIS A 96 -10.60 21.37 10.66
C HIS A 96 -11.55 21.44 9.46
N GLN A 97 -11.18 20.84 8.31
CA GLN A 97 -12.07 20.72 7.18
C GLN A 97 -13.06 19.58 7.39
N ALA A 98 -14.34 19.91 7.35
CA ALA A 98 -15.40 18.92 7.40
C ALA A 98 -15.62 18.32 6.01
N ILE A 99 -15.31 17.03 5.86
CA ILE A 99 -15.50 16.26 4.62
C ILE A 99 -16.75 15.41 4.78
N GLU A 100 -17.61 15.39 3.76
CA GLU A 100 -18.79 14.52 3.77
C GLU A 100 -18.37 13.04 3.76
N VAL A 101 -18.90 12.27 4.71
CA VAL A 101 -18.68 10.82 4.77
C VAL A 101 -19.53 10.14 3.71
N LYS A 102 -18.91 9.70 2.64
CA LYS A 102 -19.57 9.08 1.51
C LYS A 102 -20.29 7.79 1.92
N ALA A 103 -21.56 7.72 1.58
CA ALA A 103 -22.33 6.49 1.51
C ALA A 103 -22.40 6.05 0.04
N GLY A 104 -22.53 4.75 -0.24
CA GLY A 104 -22.59 4.24 -1.62
C GLY A 104 -23.59 5.02 -2.49
N ALA A 105 -23.42 5.01 -3.80
CA ALA A 105 -23.87 5.93 -4.86
C ALA A 105 -25.24 6.63 -4.77
N HIS A 106 -26.15 6.21 -3.89
CA HIS A 106 -27.51 6.79 -3.79
C HIS A 106 -27.98 7.04 -2.35
N PHE A 107 -27.11 6.85 -1.36
CA PHE A 107 -27.49 7.02 0.03
C PHE A 107 -26.95 8.33 0.59
N LEU A 108 -27.79 9.02 1.34
CA LEU A 108 -27.45 10.32 1.93
C LEU A 108 -26.39 10.20 3.05
N ASN A 109 -26.36 9.08 3.74
CA ASN A 109 -25.41 8.82 4.81
C ASN A 109 -25.17 7.30 5.03
N PRO A 110 -24.10 6.91 5.75
CA PRO A 110 -23.74 5.51 5.98
C PRO A 110 -24.80 4.69 6.71
N PHE A 111 -25.59 5.31 7.59
CA PHE A 111 -26.68 4.60 8.28
C PHE A 111 -27.76 4.13 7.29
N LEU A 112 -28.18 4.98 6.35
CA LEU A 112 -29.20 4.62 5.34
C LEU A 112 -28.71 3.51 4.41
N GLN A 113 -27.44 3.55 4.04
CA GLN A 113 -26.79 2.49 3.26
C GLN A 113 -26.89 1.15 3.97
N LEU A 114 -26.38 1.06 5.20
CA LEU A 114 -26.42 -0.18 5.99
C LEU A 114 -27.83 -0.61 6.35
N ALA A 115 -28.74 0.30 6.64
CA ALA A 115 -30.14 -0.03 6.88
C ALA A 115 -30.82 -0.67 5.65
N SER A 116 -30.47 -0.20 4.45
CA SER A 116 -30.92 -0.82 3.20
C SER A 116 -30.36 -2.23 3.04
N TYR A 117 -29.05 -2.43 3.30
CA TYR A 117 -28.42 -3.75 3.24
C TYR A 117 -29.01 -4.71 4.28
N ARG A 118 -29.30 -4.23 5.50
CA ARG A 118 -29.99 -5.03 6.52
C ARG A 118 -31.36 -5.49 6.05
N ASN A 119 -32.13 -4.62 5.41
CA ASN A 119 -33.43 -4.99 4.89
C ASN A 119 -33.32 -6.01 3.74
N ALA A 120 -32.37 -5.81 2.81
CA ALA A 120 -32.11 -6.78 1.75
C ALA A 120 -31.66 -8.14 2.32
N PHE A 121 -30.84 -8.15 3.36
CA PHE A 121 -30.45 -9.40 4.01
C PHE A 121 -31.61 -10.08 4.74
N ARG A 122 -32.53 -9.33 5.34
CA ARG A 122 -33.76 -9.90 5.93
C ARG A 122 -34.61 -10.62 4.88
N GLU A 123 -34.68 -10.11 3.66
CA GLU A 123 -35.34 -10.81 2.54
C GLU A 123 -34.62 -12.14 2.22
N ILE A 124 -33.30 -12.17 2.25
CA ILE A 124 -32.51 -13.40 2.06
C ILE A 124 -32.84 -14.42 3.16
N VAL A 125 -32.90 -14.00 4.42
CA VAL A 125 -33.25 -14.86 5.56
C VAL A 125 -34.65 -15.43 5.39
N GLU A 126 -35.64 -14.63 4.99
CA GLU A 126 -37.02 -15.08 4.78
C GLU A 126 -37.18 -16.12 3.67
N HIS A 127 -36.35 -16.06 2.63
CA HIS A 127 -36.38 -16.99 1.50
C HIS A 127 -35.52 -18.25 1.70
N ASN A 128 -34.67 -18.29 2.72
CA ASN A 128 -33.87 -19.47 3.03
C ASN A 128 -34.38 -20.19 4.28
N LEU A 129 -34.79 -21.43 4.13
CA LEU A 129 -35.41 -22.21 5.21
C LEU A 129 -34.50 -22.38 6.43
N ILE A 130 -33.21 -22.61 6.22
CA ILE A 130 -32.24 -22.81 7.30
C ILE A 130 -32.01 -21.50 8.06
N LEU A 131 -31.74 -20.41 7.34
CA LEU A 131 -31.51 -19.11 7.96
C LEU A 131 -32.76 -18.60 8.68
N LYS A 132 -33.96 -18.82 8.10
CA LYS A 132 -35.22 -18.42 8.69
C LYS A 132 -35.50 -19.09 10.03
N GLN A 133 -35.09 -20.35 10.19
CA GLN A 133 -35.26 -21.10 11.44
C GLN A 133 -34.24 -20.68 12.52
N LYS A 134 -33.04 -20.28 12.12
CA LYS A 134 -31.89 -20.09 13.04
C LYS A 134 -31.54 -18.64 13.31
N ILE A 135 -31.86 -17.72 12.38
CA ILE A 135 -31.50 -16.30 12.51
C ILE A 135 -32.74 -15.47 12.86
N ASN A 136 -32.68 -14.74 13.96
CA ASN A 136 -33.65 -13.72 14.28
C ASN A 136 -33.39 -12.42 13.51
N PRO A 137 -34.22 -12.06 12.51
CA PRO A 137 -33.98 -10.89 11.67
C PRO A 137 -33.95 -9.55 12.43
N SER A 138 -34.58 -9.48 13.62
CA SER A 138 -34.58 -8.26 14.44
C SER A 138 -33.23 -8.01 15.14
N ARG A 139 -32.43 -9.06 15.35
CA ARG A 139 -31.13 -9.01 16.06
C ARG A 139 -29.94 -8.90 15.15
N ILE A 140 -30.11 -8.81 13.82
CA ILE A 140 -29.02 -8.59 12.88
C ILE A 140 -28.39 -7.22 13.16
N CYS A 141 -27.12 -7.20 13.55
CA CYS A 141 -26.35 -5.99 13.77
C CYS A 141 -25.81 -5.44 12.45
N ILE A 142 -25.76 -4.14 12.33
CA ILE A 142 -25.08 -3.44 11.22
C ILE A 142 -24.04 -2.49 11.81
N VAL A 143 -22.86 -2.41 11.20
CA VAL A 143 -21.74 -1.64 11.75
C VAL A 143 -20.98 -0.93 10.65
N ASN A 144 -20.72 0.37 10.85
CA ASN A 144 -19.66 1.06 10.12
C ASN A 144 -18.36 0.95 10.91
N ILE A 145 -17.33 0.40 10.27
CA ILE A 145 -15.99 0.30 10.82
C ILE A 145 -15.12 1.38 10.17
N PHE A 146 -14.60 2.28 10.99
CA PHE A 146 -13.74 3.37 10.55
C PHE A 146 -12.27 2.98 10.71
N SER A 147 -11.43 3.38 9.75
CA SER A 147 -10.02 2.98 9.68
C SER A 147 -9.13 3.63 10.74
N GLY A 148 -9.46 4.86 11.16
CA GLY A 148 -8.65 5.65 12.09
C GLY A 148 -9.34 5.95 13.42
N PRO A 149 -8.62 6.66 14.32
CA PRO A 149 -9.19 7.16 15.58
C PRO A 149 -10.42 8.02 15.31
N LEU A 150 -11.48 7.82 16.09
CA LEU A 150 -12.77 8.44 15.87
C LEU A 150 -13.36 9.03 17.15
N ASP A 151 -13.69 10.33 17.10
CA ASP A 151 -14.46 11.02 18.12
C ASP A 151 -15.87 11.32 17.60
N LEU A 152 -16.89 10.90 18.32
CA LEU A 152 -18.28 11.14 17.95
C LEU A 152 -18.81 12.42 18.60
N THR A 153 -19.27 13.40 17.81
CA THR A 153 -19.90 14.61 18.36
C THR A 153 -21.21 14.32 19.08
N ASN A 154 -21.95 13.29 18.64
CA ASN A 154 -23.20 12.87 19.23
C ASN A 154 -23.29 11.33 19.25
N LYS A 155 -24.09 10.79 20.16
CA LYS A 155 -24.34 9.34 20.25
C LYS A 155 -25.31 8.88 19.17
N VAL A 156 -25.16 7.63 18.74
CA VAL A 156 -26.16 6.95 17.92
C VAL A 156 -27.51 6.95 18.65
N PRO A 157 -28.61 7.32 17.98
CA PRO A 157 -29.93 7.35 18.61
C PRO A 157 -30.36 6.00 19.18
N GLY A 158 -30.90 6.00 20.41
CA GLY A 158 -31.28 4.78 21.12
C GLY A 158 -32.36 3.92 20.44
N LYS A 159 -33.10 4.49 19.47
CA LYS A 159 -34.08 3.75 18.66
C LYS A 159 -33.43 2.80 17.62
N TYR A 160 -32.10 2.89 17.43
CA TYR A 160 -31.35 2.02 16.52
C TYR A 160 -30.32 1.16 17.28
N PRO A 161 -30.71 0.32 18.24
CA PRO A 161 -29.77 -0.47 19.05
C PRO A 161 -28.95 -1.47 18.24
N TYR A 162 -29.45 -1.84 17.05
CA TYR A 162 -28.80 -2.75 16.11
C TYR A 162 -27.74 -2.07 15.22
N TYR A 163 -27.58 -0.76 15.30
CA TYR A 163 -26.60 -0.02 14.52
C TYR A 163 -25.44 0.44 15.41
N LYS A 164 -24.22 0.23 14.94
CA LYS A 164 -22.99 0.60 15.64
C LYS A 164 -22.04 1.37 14.74
N ILE A 165 -21.29 2.27 15.34
CA ILE A 165 -20.14 2.96 14.74
C ILE A 165 -18.96 2.61 15.63
N VAL A 166 -17.90 2.05 15.04
CA VAL A 166 -16.69 1.65 15.77
C VAL A 166 -15.45 1.96 14.93
N GLN A 167 -14.34 2.18 15.59
CA GLN A 167 -13.01 2.18 14.96
C GLN A 167 -12.42 0.76 14.96
N GLU A 168 -11.42 0.51 14.12
CA GLU A 168 -10.82 -0.83 13.99
C GLU A 168 -10.38 -1.43 15.34
N SER A 169 -9.84 -0.61 16.24
CA SER A 169 -9.40 -1.03 17.58
C SER A 169 -10.53 -1.50 18.50
N GLU A 170 -11.78 -1.13 18.23
CA GLU A 170 -12.95 -1.45 19.06
C GLU A 170 -13.71 -2.71 18.59
N ILE A 171 -13.30 -3.32 17.48
CA ILE A 171 -13.94 -4.53 16.92
C ILE A 171 -14.03 -5.64 17.96
N GLY A 172 -12.95 -5.85 18.74
CA GLY A 172 -12.94 -6.88 19.78
C GLY A 172 -14.02 -6.68 20.85
N ALA A 173 -14.18 -5.45 21.33
CA ALA A 173 -15.23 -5.12 22.29
C ALA A 173 -16.62 -5.26 21.68
N LEU A 174 -16.82 -4.79 20.46
CA LEU A 174 -18.09 -4.96 19.73
C LEU A 174 -18.50 -6.43 19.64
N LEU A 175 -17.61 -7.31 19.16
CA LEU A 175 -17.92 -8.72 18.97
C LEU A 175 -18.17 -9.46 20.30
N TYR A 176 -17.49 -9.07 21.35
CA TYR A 176 -17.69 -9.62 22.69
C TYR A 176 -19.05 -9.21 23.30
N ASP A 177 -19.46 -7.95 23.10
CA ASP A 177 -20.70 -7.40 23.65
C ASP A 177 -21.96 -7.84 22.88
N LEU A 178 -21.81 -8.31 21.65
CA LEU A 178 -22.92 -8.85 20.87
C LEU A 178 -23.28 -10.24 21.37
N ASN A 179 -24.36 -10.32 22.14
CA ASN A 179 -24.91 -11.59 22.61
C ASN A 179 -26.34 -11.76 22.06
N ASN A 180 -26.44 -12.29 20.85
CA ASN A 180 -27.68 -12.36 20.10
C ASN A 180 -28.29 -13.77 20.06
N ASP A 181 -27.84 -14.71 20.85
CA ASP A 181 -28.35 -16.11 20.93
C ASP A 181 -28.42 -16.86 19.57
N ASN A 182 -27.72 -16.36 18.56
CA ASN A 182 -27.66 -16.99 17.25
C ASN A 182 -26.51 -17.98 17.24
N ALA A 183 -26.81 -19.27 17.26
CA ALA A 183 -25.79 -20.29 17.14
C ALA A 183 -25.29 -20.38 15.69
N PHE A 184 -23.99 -20.20 15.49
CA PHE A 184 -23.34 -20.58 14.25
C PHE A 184 -23.05 -22.08 14.26
N ASP A 185 -23.53 -22.80 13.25
CA ASP A 185 -23.34 -24.23 13.10
C ASP A 185 -23.11 -24.62 11.63
N ALA A 186 -22.89 -25.92 11.41
CA ALA A 186 -22.59 -26.46 10.08
C ALA A 186 -23.75 -26.23 9.05
N ASP A 187 -24.99 -26.11 9.50
CA ASP A 187 -26.11 -25.85 8.60
C ASP A 187 -26.11 -24.39 8.14
N ILE A 188 -25.84 -23.47 9.06
CA ILE A 188 -25.69 -22.05 8.72
C ILE A 188 -24.49 -21.87 7.80
N GLU A 189 -23.33 -22.47 8.09
CA GLU A 189 -22.16 -22.44 7.23
C GLU A 189 -22.48 -22.91 5.81
N LYS A 190 -23.12 -24.06 5.67
CA LYS A 190 -23.53 -24.59 4.37
C LYS A 190 -24.51 -23.68 3.65
N ALA A 191 -25.47 -23.08 4.37
CA ALA A 191 -26.39 -22.12 3.78
C ALA A 191 -25.70 -20.86 3.30
N VAL A 192 -24.77 -20.32 4.09
CA VAL A 192 -23.99 -19.12 3.75
C VAL A 192 -23.15 -19.35 2.50
N ARG A 193 -22.42 -20.47 2.41
CA ARG A 193 -21.64 -20.83 1.21
C ARG A 193 -22.51 -21.00 -0.04
N SER A 194 -23.73 -21.49 0.11
CA SER A 194 -24.68 -21.62 -1.00
C SER A 194 -25.26 -20.28 -1.44
N ILE A 195 -25.50 -19.36 -0.51
CA ILE A 195 -26.07 -18.03 -0.80
C ILE A 195 -25.01 -17.09 -1.34
N PHE A 196 -23.82 -17.10 -0.77
CA PHE A 196 -22.70 -16.25 -1.15
C PHE A 196 -21.52 -17.10 -1.66
N PRO A 197 -21.58 -17.56 -2.91
CA PRO A 197 -20.49 -18.32 -3.49
C PRO A 197 -19.24 -17.43 -3.58
N ALA A 198 -18.24 -17.75 -2.81
CA ALA A 198 -16.99 -17.04 -2.71
C ALA A 198 -15.85 -18.04 -2.47
N ASP A 199 -14.64 -17.66 -2.86
CA ASP A 199 -13.46 -18.48 -2.66
C ASP A 199 -12.93 -18.35 -1.24
N GLU A 200 -12.19 -19.36 -0.78
CA GLU A 200 -11.48 -19.28 0.48
C GLU A 200 -10.48 -18.11 0.42
N TYR A 201 -10.55 -17.22 1.40
CA TYR A 201 -9.63 -16.10 1.50
C TYR A 201 -8.29 -16.61 2.01
N VAL A 202 -7.38 -16.82 1.07
CA VAL A 202 -5.99 -17.08 1.40
C VAL A 202 -5.37 -15.74 1.77
N GLN A 203 -5.21 -15.51 3.06
CA GLN A 203 -4.43 -14.39 3.53
C GLN A 203 -3.01 -14.61 3.05
N ASP A 204 -2.56 -13.78 2.11
CA ASP A 204 -1.18 -13.83 1.63
C ASP A 204 -0.29 -13.29 2.76
N TYR A 205 0.21 -14.21 3.60
CA TYR A 205 1.10 -13.90 4.72
C TYR A 205 2.47 -13.35 4.29
N SER A 206 2.74 -13.27 2.99
CA SER A 206 3.92 -12.56 2.48
C SER A 206 3.89 -11.05 2.80
N PHE A 207 2.79 -10.57 3.37
CA PHE A 207 2.58 -9.21 3.87
C PHE A 207 2.37 -9.16 5.39
N GLU A 208 2.96 -10.05 6.15
CA GLU A 208 3.04 -9.84 7.58
C GLU A 208 3.78 -8.52 7.82
N THR A 209 3.04 -7.48 8.17
CA THR A 209 3.60 -6.35 8.89
C THR A 209 4.10 -6.95 10.19
N GLU A 210 5.37 -7.29 10.25
CA GLU A 210 6.04 -7.51 11.53
C GLU A 210 5.67 -6.31 12.39
N ILE A 211 4.98 -6.55 13.50
CA ILE A 211 4.87 -5.54 14.55
C ILE A 211 6.31 -5.35 15.00
N ILE A 212 6.90 -4.25 14.54
CA ILE A 212 8.29 -3.95 14.81
C ILE A 212 8.36 -3.64 16.30
N HIS A 213 8.72 -4.65 17.07
CA HIS A 213 9.14 -4.41 18.44
C HIS A 213 10.41 -3.56 18.35
N LYS A 214 10.44 -2.38 18.98
CA LYS A 214 11.62 -1.48 19.03
C LYS A 214 12.93 -2.21 19.41
N LYS A 215 12.85 -3.44 19.94
CA LYS A 215 13.98 -4.29 20.31
C LYS A 215 14.67 -5.00 19.14
N ASP A 216 14.03 -5.10 17.99
CA ASP A 216 14.52 -5.88 16.84
C ASP A 216 15.18 -5.02 15.76
N ILE A 217 15.24 -3.70 15.94
CA ILE A 217 15.89 -2.79 15.02
C ILE A 217 17.39 -2.72 15.36
N ILE A 218 18.20 -3.33 14.52
CA ILE A 218 19.65 -3.33 14.66
C ILE A 218 20.23 -2.33 13.67
N VAL A 219 20.88 -1.29 14.18
CA VAL A 219 21.61 -0.28 13.39
C VAL A 219 23.05 -0.24 13.87
N GLY A 220 24.00 -0.32 12.94
CA GLY A 220 25.43 -0.22 13.24
C GLY A 220 25.80 1.14 13.87
N ASP A 221 26.79 1.16 14.76
CA ASP A 221 27.12 2.32 15.59
C ASP A 221 27.42 3.57 14.77
N GLU A 222 28.12 3.47 13.64
CA GLU A 222 28.47 4.60 12.77
C GLU A 222 27.22 5.18 12.07
N ALA A 223 26.37 4.31 11.51
CA ALA A 223 25.12 4.71 10.91
C ALA A 223 24.21 5.37 11.94
N LYS A 224 24.11 4.77 13.12
CA LYS A 224 23.35 5.32 14.24
C LYS A 224 23.82 6.69 14.65
N SER A 225 25.13 6.87 14.86
CA SER A 225 25.71 8.16 15.22
C SER A 225 25.42 9.24 14.16
N THR A 226 25.46 8.88 12.87
CA THR A 226 25.14 9.79 11.77
C THR A 226 23.65 10.17 11.76
N ILE A 227 22.77 9.20 11.97
CA ILE A 227 21.31 9.43 12.07
C ILE A 227 21.00 10.31 13.28
N ASP A 228 21.56 10.01 14.45
CA ASP A 228 21.30 10.77 15.68
C ASP A 228 21.81 12.22 15.55
N ALA A 229 22.98 12.45 14.94
CA ALA A 229 23.48 13.79 14.67
C ALA A 229 22.55 14.59 13.72
N PHE A 230 22.05 13.95 12.66
CA PHE A 230 21.07 14.55 11.75
C PHE A 230 19.75 14.86 12.46
N MET A 231 19.23 13.94 13.28
CA MET A 231 17.97 14.14 14.02
C MET A 231 18.10 15.28 15.01
N GLN A 232 19.26 15.42 15.68
CA GLN A 232 19.52 16.43 16.69
C GLN A 232 19.73 17.84 16.10
N ALA A 233 20.16 17.97 14.85
CA ALA A 233 20.41 19.25 14.21
C ALA A 233 19.16 20.15 14.23
N ASP A 234 19.31 21.44 14.51
CA ASP A 234 18.20 22.41 14.53
C ASP A 234 18.07 23.15 13.19
N GLY A 235 18.05 22.40 12.12
CA GLY A 235 17.99 22.96 10.77
C GLY A 235 17.23 22.06 9.79
N ASN A 236 17.26 22.47 8.53
CA ASN A 236 16.71 21.73 7.40
C ASN A 236 17.76 20.81 6.76
N ASP A 237 18.53 20.11 7.59
CA ASP A 237 19.60 19.25 7.15
C ASP A 237 19.13 18.13 6.25
N ILE A 238 20.04 17.58 5.47
CA ILE A 238 19.83 16.43 4.61
C ILE A 238 20.66 15.26 5.13
N LEU A 239 20.10 14.07 5.10
CA LEU A 239 20.79 12.82 5.39
C LEU A 239 20.82 11.95 4.15
N LEU A 240 22.00 11.42 3.80
CA LEU A 240 22.17 10.41 2.78
C LEU A 240 22.73 9.14 3.40
N LEU A 241 21.96 8.05 3.33
CA LEU A 241 22.35 6.72 3.77
C LEU A 241 22.38 5.76 2.59
N THR A 242 23.52 5.14 2.33
CA THR A 242 23.66 4.21 1.22
C THR A 242 24.19 2.85 1.64
N SER A 243 23.53 1.78 1.18
CA SER A 243 23.95 0.39 1.38
C SER A 243 23.41 -0.51 0.27
N MET A 244 24.18 -1.51 -0.08
CA MET A 244 23.74 -2.64 -0.91
C MET A 244 22.74 -3.53 -0.17
N ASP A 245 22.85 -3.64 1.17
CA ASP A 245 22.02 -4.49 1.98
C ASP A 245 20.63 -3.89 2.22
N VAL A 246 19.60 -4.61 1.81
CA VAL A 246 18.19 -4.21 2.00
C VAL A 246 17.83 -4.16 3.48
N SER A 247 18.32 -5.11 4.29
CA SER A 247 18.01 -5.19 5.72
C SER A 247 18.56 -3.99 6.48
N GLU A 248 19.76 -3.53 6.13
CA GLU A 248 20.34 -2.32 6.71
C GLU A 248 19.52 -1.08 6.35
N ARG A 249 19.14 -0.94 5.08
CA ARG A 249 18.29 0.18 4.64
C ARG A 249 16.94 0.19 5.33
N ASP A 250 16.33 -0.98 5.50
CA ASP A 250 15.06 -1.14 6.22
C ASP A 250 15.20 -0.77 7.70
N ASN A 251 16.28 -1.22 8.35
CA ASN A 251 16.55 -0.90 9.74
C ASN A 251 16.78 0.60 9.96
N TRP A 252 17.48 1.28 9.06
CA TRP A 252 17.68 2.73 9.16
C TRP A 252 16.37 3.51 9.08
N ALA A 253 15.50 3.16 8.11
CA ALA A 253 14.18 3.79 8.00
C ALA A 253 13.36 3.56 9.28
N LYS A 254 13.24 2.29 9.71
CA LYS A 254 12.51 1.91 10.92
C LYS A 254 13.06 2.60 12.17
N TYR A 255 14.38 2.73 12.27
CA TYR A 255 15.02 3.42 13.38
C TYR A 255 14.62 4.89 13.43
N MET A 256 14.70 5.62 12.31
CA MET A 256 14.28 7.03 12.24
C MET A 256 12.81 7.21 12.62
N PHE A 257 11.90 6.37 12.11
CA PHE A 257 10.50 6.38 12.54
C PHE A 257 10.36 6.16 14.05
N SER A 258 11.17 5.28 14.65
CA SER A 258 11.06 4.91 16.06
C SER A 258 11.58 5.97 17.03
N ILE A 259 12.50 6.85 16.58
CA ILE A 259 13.16 7.86 17.43
C ILE A 259 12.65 9.28 17.19
N ALA A 260 11.81 9.52 16.19
CA ALA A 260 11.35 10.84 15.80
C ALA A 260 10.73 11.62 16.98
N ASP A 261 9.92 10.95 17.79
CA ASP A 261 9.31 11.53 18.99
C ASP A 261 10.36 12.04 20.01
N ASN A 262 11.52 11.38 20.09
CA ASN A 262 12.60 11.76 21.01
C ASN A 262 13.23 13.11 20.63
N TYR A 263 13.09 13.50 19.37
CA TYR A 263 13.60 14.76 18.82
C TYR A 263 12.49 15.79 18.55
N GLU A 264 11.30 15.57 19.11
CA GLU A 264 10.14 16.46 18.96
C GLU A 264 9.80 16.74 17.49
N ILE A 265 9.93 15.73 16.62
CA ILE A 265 9.52 15.80 15.23
C ILE A 265 8.03 15.44 15.16
N PRO A 266 7.16 16.39 14.83
CA PRO A 266 5.70 16.20 14.93
C PRO A 266 5.13 15.30 13.84
N GLU A 267 5.82 15.20 12.70
CA GLU A 267 5.35 14.45 11.55
C GLU A 267 6.51 13.74 10.83
N VAL A 268 6.34 12.44 10.55
CA VAL A 268 7.31 11.65 9.77
C VAL A 268 6.60 11.05 8.57
N GLN A 269 7.07 11.37 7.39
CA GLN A 269 6.50 10.89 6.13
C GLN A 269 7.50 10.01 5.39
N GLY A 270 7.14 8.73 5.20
CA GLY A 270 7.88 7.83 4.31
C GLY A 270 7.46 8.00 2.86
N LEU A 271 8.45 8.10 1.97
CA LEU A 271 8.25 8.36 0.55
C LEU A 271 9.05 7.36 -0.30
N CYS A 272 8.57 7.05 -1.49
CA CYS A 272 9.28 6.23 -2.46
C CYS A 272 8.88 6.58 -3.90
N HIS A 273 9.64 6.11 -4.88
CA HIS A 273 9.41 6.49 -6.27
C HIS A 273 8.02 6.13 -6.81
N SER A 274 7.43 4.99 -6.43
CA SER A 274 6.19 4.50 -7.05
C SER A 274 5.29 3.74 -6.08
N ASN A 275 3.99 3.67 -6.39
CA ASN A 275 3.01 2.90 -5.62
C ASN A 275 3.37 1.40 -5.51
N ARG A 276 4.04 0.83 -6.51
CA ARG A 276 4.54 -0.55 -6.46
C ARG A 276 5.61 -0.72 -5.38
N ILE A 277 6.53 0.24 -5.28
CA ILE A 277 7.57 0.23 -4.24
C ILE A 277 6.93 0.46 -2.86
N SER A 278 5.99 1.40 -2.77
CA SER A 278 5.22 1.67 -1.54
C SER A 278 4.59 0.39 -0.97
N ARG A 279 3.91 -0.39 -1.80
CA ARG A 279 3.33 -1.68 -1.37
C ARG A 279 4.40 -2.64 -0.83
N ARG A 280 5.53 -2.77 -1.52
CA ARG A 280 6.65 -3.62 -1.10
C ARG A 280 7.28 -3.14 0.22
N LEU A 281 7.38 -1.84 0.44
CA LEU A 281 7.90 -1.27 1.69
C LEU A 281 6.95 -1.53 2.86
N ARG A 282 5.66 -1.32 2.65
CA ARG A 282 4.63 -1.60 3.66
C ARG A 282 4.63 -3.07 4.08
N SER A 283 4.83 -4.01 3.14
CA SER A 283 4.96 -5.45 3.49
C SER A 283 6.17 -5.77 4.36
N ARG A 284 7.17 -4.89 4.41
CA ARG A 284 8.34 -4.99 5.28
C ARG A 284 8.24 -4.10 6.53
N GLY A 285 7.04 -3.56 6.82
CA GLY A 285 6.78 -2.71 7.98
C GLY A 285 7.32 -1.29 7.86
N ILE A 286 7.51 -0.78 6.65
CA ILE A 286 7.91 0.61 6.39
C ILE A 286 6.75 1.32 5.71
N GLU A 287 6.14 2.27 6.40
CA GLU A 287 5.09 3.10 5.80
C GLU A 287 5.70 4.03 4.77
N ALA A 288 5.17 3.99 3.55
CA ALA A 288 5.63 4.84 2.48
C ALA A 288 4.52 5.14 1.49
N THR A 289 4.57 6.35 0.92
CA THR A 289 3.68 6.84 -0.13
C THR A 289 4.50 7.15 -1.38
N SER A 290 3.87 7.09 -2.56
CA SER A 290 4.56 7.47 -3.80
C SER A 290 4.87 8.97 -3.82
N LEU A 291 6.12 9.33 -4.16
CA LEU A 291 6.53 10.72 -4.38
C LEU A 291 5.59 11.44 -5.36
N TYR A 292 5.23 10.80 -6.47
CA TYR A 292 4.34 11.40 -7.46
C TYR A 292 2.97 11.78 -6.89
N SER A 293 2.35 10.90 -6.12
CA SER A 293 1.05 11.21 -5.49
C SER A 293 1.18 12.22 -4.35
N PHE A 294 2.36 12.30 -3.73
CA PHE A 294 2.61 13.16 -2.59
C PHE A 294 2.85 14.62 -3.00
N ILE A 295 3.71 14.86 -4.02
CA ILE A 295 4.12 16.21 -4.38
C ILE A 295 3.39 16.82 -5.58
N TYR A 296 2.77 16.01 -6.46
CA TYR A 296 2.07 16.52 -7.65
C TYR A 296 0.56 16.41 -7.53
N GLY A 297 -0.15 17.32 -8.21
CA GLY A 297 -1.59 17.43 -8.25
C GLY A 297 -2.05 18.80 -7.76
N GLY A 298 -3.24 19.22 -8.11
CA GLY A 298 -3.86 20.46 -7.66
C GLY A 298 -5.31 20.20 -7.28
N ASN A 299 -5.87 21.01 -6.38
CA ASN A 299 -7.28 20.97 -5.99
C ASN A 299 -8.22 21.54 -7.04
N GLU A 300 -7.72 22.01 -8.17
CA GLU A 300 -8.53 22.54 -9.27
C GLU A 300 -8.08 21.89 -10.58
N GLN A 301 -9.07 21.40 -11.34
CA GLN A 301 -8.95 21.22 -12.78
C GLN A 301 -8.76 22.61 -13.41
N THR A 302 -7.56 23.16 -13.31
CA THR A 302 -7.20 24.29 -14.15
C THR A 302 -6.80 23.71 -15.50
N ASP A 303 -7.71 23.82 -16.45
CA ASP A 303 -7.41 23.75 -17.87
C ASP A 303 -6.40 24.87 -18.17
N TYR A 304 -5.12 24.59 -18.01
CA TYR A 304 -4.08 25.46 -18.55
C TYR A 304 -3.95 25.17 -20.05
N TYR A 305 -4.91 25.62 -20.82
CA TYR A 305 -4.61 26.05 -22.18
C TYR A 305 -3.82 27.35 -22.05
N SER A 306 -2.52 27.33 -22.25
CA SER A 306 -1.78 28.55 -22.58
C SER A 306 -2.29 28.99 -23.95
N GLU A 307 -2.98 30.14 -24.00
CA GLU A 307 -3.49 30.75 -25.25
C GLU A 307 -2.38 31.16 -26.24
N GLU A 308 -1.10 30.82 -25.98
CA GLU A 308 0.05 31.24 -26.80
C GLU A 308 0.65 30.13 -27.68
N GLU A 309 0.16 28.87 -27.64
CA GLU A 309 0.66 27.79 -28.50
C GLU A 309 -0.43 27.09 -29.30
N GLU A 310 -1.09 27.86 -30.18
CA GLU A 310 -2.13 27.35 -31.10
C GLU A 310 -1.59 26.43 -32.23
N ASN A 311 -0.33 25.98 -32.18
CA ASN A 311 0.27 25.26 -33.33
C ASN A 311 0.95 23.91 -33.05
N ASP A 312 0.82 23.34 -31.82
CA ASP A 312 1.31 21.97 -31.61
C ASP A 312 0.19 21.05 -31.11
N ASP A 313 -0.37 20.28 -32.03
CA ASP A 313 -1.43 19.27 -31.82
C ASP A 313 -1.04 18.15 -30.83
N TRP A 314 0.10 18.25 -30.11
CA TRP A 314 0.66 17.17 -29.27
C TRP A 314 1.33 17.69 -27.99
N ALA A 315 0.84 18.71 -27.36
CA ALA A 315 1.39 19.18 -26.08
C ALA A 315 1.12 18.15 -24.96
N ALA A 316 2.21 17.73 -24.27
CA ALA A 316 2.07 16.81 -23.14
C ALA A 316 1.30 17.47 -21.99
N GLN A 317 0.35 16.80 -21.40
CA GLN A 317 -0.36 17.28 -20.21
C GLN A 317 0.65 17.43 -19.06
N ILE A 318 0.67 18.61 -18.43
CA ILE A 318 1.53 18.89 -17.28
C ILE A 318 0.71 18.76 -15.99
N ILE A 319 1.13 17.87 -15.09
CA ILE A 319 0.58 17.79 -13.73
C ILE A 319 1.46 18.67 -12.83
N PRO A 320 0.92 19.77 -12.28
CA PRO A 320 1.72 20.74 -11.54
C PRO A 320 2.23 20.19 -10.21
N LEU A 321 3.30 20.80 -9.71
CA LEU A 321 3.73 20.65 -8.33
C LEU A 321 2.69 21.31 -7.41
N LYS A 322 2.34 20.67 -6.30
CA LYS A 322 1.44 21.25 -5.30
C LYS A 322 2.06 22.49 -4.71
N SER A 323 1.30 23.56 -4.62
CA SER A 323 1.76 24.87 -4.13
C SER A 323 1.78 24.94 -2.60
N ASP A 324 1.00 24.11 -1.93
CA ASP A 324 0.91 24.10 -0.49
C ASP A 324 1.13 22.66 0.01
N SER A 325 2.05 22.52 0.95
CA SER A 325 2.21 21.30 1.70
C SER A 325 1.55 21.50 3.06
N SER A 326 0.50 20.75 3.33
CA SER A 326 -0.10 20.65 4.67
C SER A 326 0.88 20.04 5.71
N LEU A 327 2.14 19.86 5.33
CA LEU A 327 3.20 19.31 6.17
C LEU A 327 3.61 20.32 7.24
N ASP A 328 3.88 19.79 8.44
CA ASP A 328 4.48 20.57 9.49
C ASP A 328 5.84 21.18 9.07
N GLU A 329 6.16 22.37 9.61
CA GLU A 329 7.44 23.05 9.35
C GLU A 329 8.67 22.26 9.83
N ARG A 330 8.48 21.29 10.73
CA ARG A 330 9.51 20.42 11.31
C ARG A 330 9.34 18.96 10.89
N ALA A 331 8.62 18.69 9.82
CA ALA A 331 8.42 17.34 9.33
C ALA A 331 9.74 16.67 8.90
N LEU A 332 9.81 15.34 9.07
CA LEU A 332 10.88 14.48 8.54
C LEU A 332 10.36 13.71 7.32
N LEU A 333 10.98 13.92 6.18
CA LEU A 333 10.69 13.23 4.93
C LEU A 333 11.74 12.15 4.68
N ILE A 334 11.35 10.87 4.71
CA ILE A 334 12.26 9.74 4.47
C ILE A 334 12.00 9.17 3.08
N VAL A 335 12.93 9.38 2.16
CA VAL A 335 12.86 8.93 0.77
C VAL A 335 13.58 7.59 0.63
N TYR A 336 12.84 6.52 0.45
CA TYR A 336 13.35 5.17 0.26
C TYR A 336 13.55 4.84 -1.23
N ASP A 337 14.49 3.92 -1.55
CA ASP A 337 14.94 3.61 -2.91
C ASP A 337 15.35 4.89 -3.67
N ALA A 338 16.09 5.79 -2.99
CA ALA A 338 16.47 7.12 -3.46
C ALA A 338 17.29 7.10 -4.77
N HIS A 339 17.89 5.95 -5.13
CA HIS A 339 18.58 5.77 -6.43
C HIS A 339 17.64 5.95 -7.64
N LEU A 340 16.32 5.85 -7.45
CA LEU A 340 15.31 6.10 -8.48
C LEU A 340 14.87 7.56 -8.57
N VAL A 341 15.25 8.40 -7.60
CA VAL A 341 14.91 9.83 -7.56
C VAL A 341 16.07 10.61 -8.17
N SER A 342 15.83 11.26 -9.31
CA SER A 342 16.88 11.80 -10.16
C SER A 342 16.53 13.19 -10.70
N ARG A 343 17.55 13.94 -11.09
CA ARG A 343 17.45 15.20 -11.87
C ARG A 343 17.27 14.95 -13.36
N SER A 344 17.47 13.71 -13.82
CA SER A 344 17.27 13.35 -15.22
C SER A 344 15.81 13.59 -15.64
N LEU A 345 15.61 14.16 -16.83
CA LEU A 345 14.29 14.50 -17.35
C LEU A 345 13.43 13.24 -17.53
N SER A 346 12.27 13.21 -16.87
CA SER A 346 11.23 12.18 -17.00
C SER A 346 9.99 12.77 -17.63
N GLN A 347 9.75 12.44 -18.88
CA GLN A 347 8.59 12.88 -19.65
C GLN A 347 8.16 11.79 -20.62
N THR A 348 6.86 11.65 -20.82
CA THR A 348 6.29 10.87 -21.92
C THR A 348 5.74 11.82 -22.98
N ASP A 349 5.39 11.30 -24.16
CA ASP A 349 4.78 12.11 -25.21
C ASP A 349 3.44 12.74 -24.79
N LEU A 350 2.78 12.18 -23.77
CA LEU A 350 1.45 12.59 -23.32
C LEU A 350 1.42 13.25 -21.94
N LEU A 351 2.47 13.06 -21.11
CA LEU A 351 2.41 13.43 -19.70
C LEU A 351 3.77 13.85 -19.15
N ARG A 352 3.80 14.98 -18.43
CA ARG A 352 4.91 15.44 -17.63
C ARG A 352 4.46 15.84 -16.23
N PHE A 353 5.24 15.51 -15.23
CA PHE A 353 5.04 15.91 -13.84
C PHE A 353 5.96 17.08 -13.50
N GLY A 354 5.39 18.20 -13.07
CA GLY A 354 6.15 19.40 -12.70
C GLY A 354 7.15 19.84 -13.76
N SER A 355 8.40 20.01 -13.35
CA SER A 355 9.51 20.31 -14.26
C SER A 355 9.95 19.11 -15.11
N GLY A 356 9.50 17.89 -14.75
CA GLY A 356 10.00 16.62 -15.27
C GLY A 356 11.27 16.13 -14.57
N ARG A 357 11.75 16.84 -13.55
CA ARG A 357 12.97 16.53 -12.78
C ARG A 357 12.59 16.26 -11.33
N LEU A 358 12.29 14.99 -11.04
CA LEU A 358 11.68 14.57 -9.78
C LEU A 358 12.46 15.02 -8.54
N LEU A 359 13.80 14.96 -8.58
CA LEU A 359 14.65 15.36 -7.44
C LEU A 359 14.58 16.87 -7.19
N GLU A 360 14.63 17.67 -8.25
CA GLU A 360 14.54 19.14 -8.13
C GLU A 360 13.16 19.57 -7.64
N ASP A 361 12.09 18.98 -8.19
CA ASP A 361 10.72 19.25 -7.76
C ASP A 361 10.51 18.85 -6.30
N PHE A 362 11.06 17.70 -5.89
CA PHE A 362 10.96 17.25 -4.50
C PHE A 362 11.69 18.18 -3.52
N ILE A 363 12.92 18.61 -3.83
CA ILE A 363 13.65 19.57 -2.99
C ILE A 363 12.92 20.91 -2.92
N THR A 364 12.32 21.37 -4.02
CA THR A 364 11.48 22.57 -4.05
C THR A 364 10.26 22.42 -3.16
N PHE A 365 9.58 21.27 -3.24
CA PHE A 365 8.41 20.96 -2.41
C PHE A 365 8.76 20.84 -0.91
N ALA A 366 9.92 20.27 -0.59
CA ALA A 366 10.39 20.17 0.79
C ALA A 366 10.70 21.53 1.44
N ASP A 367 10.65 22.60 0.68
CA ASP A 367 10.83 23.99 1.08
C ASP A 367 12.14 24.23 1.87
N PRO A 368 13.21 24.71 1.20
CA PRO A 368 14.48 24.99 1.85
C PRO A 368 14.40 26.06 2.95
N SER A 369 13.36 26.90 2.97
CA SER A 369 13.16 27.92 3.99
C SER A 369 12.55 27.39 5.30
N SER A 370 11.95 26.19 5.25
CA SER A 370 11.40 25.51 6.42
C SER A 370 12.49 24.78 7.22
N LYS A 371 12.13 24.27 8.41
CA LYS A 371 12.98 23.35 9.20
C LYS A 371 12.79 21.88 8.85
N ARG A 372 12.18 21.57 7.73
CA ARG A 372 11.94 20.20 7.27
C ARG A 372 13.25 19.48 7.00
N LYS A 373 13.35 18.29 7.57
CA LYS A 373 14.50 17.40 7.36
C LYS A 373 14.20 16.40 6.25
N VAL A 374 15.21 16.07 5.45
CA VAL A 374 15.07 15.10 4.36
C VAL A 374 16.13 14.02 4.53
N ALA A 375 15.71 12.75 4.58
CA ALA A 375 16.60 11.60 4.60
C ALA A 375 16.43 10.78 3.32
N PHE A 376 17.49 10.62 2.57
CA PHE A 376 17.59 9.75 1.40
C PHE A 376 18.21 8.41 1.79
N ILE A 377 17.53 7.31 1.50
CA ILE A 377 18.02 5.95 1.72
C ILE A 377 18.02 5.21 0.39
N GLY A 378 19.18 4.71 -0.02
CA GLY A 378 19.27 4.06 -1.32
C GLY A 378 20.41 3.07 -1.46
N ASP A 379 20.43 2.40 -2.60
CA ASP A 379 21.50 1.49 -3.02
C ASP A 379 22.29 2.14 -4.17
N PRO A 380 23.55 2.48 -3.96
CA PRO A 380 24.34 3.17 -4.97
C PRO A 380 24.72 2.26 -6.16
N TYR A 381 24.53 0.94 -6.02
CA TYR A 381 24.87 -0.05 -7.05
C TYR A 381 23.66 -0.47 -7.90
N MET A 382 22.47 0.02 -7.55
CA MET A 382 21.25 -0.23 -8.33
C MET A 382 21.15 0.74 -9.51
N LEU A 383 20.43 0.30 -10.55
CA LEU A 383 20.15 1.17 -11.70
C LEU A 383 19.33 2.39 -11.24
N SER A 384 19.88 3.57 -11.48
CA SER A 384 19.18 4.84 -11.29
C SER A 384 18.28 5.17 -12.48
N PHE A 385 17.37 6.12 -12.28
CA PHE A 385 16.63 6.70 -13.39
C PHE A 385 17.56 7.74 -14.08
N GLY A 386 17.87 7.50 -15.36
CA GLY A 386 18.81 8.36 -16.10
C GLY A 386 20.28 8.10 -15.73
N SER A 387 21.06 9.17 -15.56
CA SER A 387 22.46 9.08 -15.13
C SER A 387 22.56 8.79 -13.63
N SER A 388 23.51 7.98 -13.21
CA SER A 388 23.83 7.76 -11.79
C SER A 388 24.30 9.05 -11.10
N GLU A 389 24.97 9.95 -11.82
CA GLU A 389 25.43 11.23 -11.32
C GLU A 389 24.28 12.21 -11.04
N ASP A 390 23.11 12.01 -11.65
CA ASP A 390 21.90 12.81 -11.42
C ASP A 390 21.05 12.28 -10.26
N SER A 391 21.38 11.12 -9.72
CA SER A 391 20.60 10.45 -8.69
C SER A 391 20.75 11.10 -7.31
N ALA A 392 19.72 10.95 -6.48
CA ALA A 392 19.76 11.37 -5.07
C ALA A 392 20.72 10.55 -4.19
N VAL A 393 21.25 9.43 -4.66
CA VAL A 393 22.30 8.68 -3.95
C VAL A 393 23.71 9.14 -4.29
N ASP A 394 23.88 10.04 -5.25
CA ASP A 394 25.16 10.71 -5.51
C ASP A 394 25.35 11.90 -4.57
N LEU A 395 26.37 11.81 -3.71
CA LEU A 395 26.66 12.83 -2.70
C LEU A 395 27.00 14.18 -3.31
N SER A 396 27.74 14.18 -4.43
CA SER A 396 28.16 15.39 -5.11
C SER A 396 26.98 16.14 -5.72
N ASN A 397 26.04 15.36 -6.30
CA ASN A 397 24.80 15.89 -6.83
C ASN A 397 23.94 16.53 -5.73
N LEU A 398 23.74 15.83 -4.61
CA LEU A 398 22.96 16.38 -3.48
C LEU A 398 23.60 17.66 -2.92
N LYS A 399 24.92 17.67 -2.72
CA LYS A 399 25.63 18.87 -2.24
C LYS A 399 25.51 20.04 -3.22
N SER A 400 25.57 19.78 -4.52
CA SER A 400 25.37 20.81 -5.53
C SER A 400 23.94 21.35 -5.58
N LEU A 401 22.94 20.49 -5.38
CA LEU A 401 21.54 20.88 -5.41
C LEU A 401 21.10 21.62 -4.13
N CYS A 402 21.76 21.34 -3.01
CA CYS A 402 21.38 21.81 -1.68
C CYS A 402 22.52 22.61 -1.04
N GLU A 403 23.15 23.55 -1.77
CA GLU A 403 24.37 24.28 -1.39
C GLU A 403 24.29 24.93 0.00
N GLU A 404 23.13 25.35 0.46
CA GLU A 404 22.92 26.02 1.74
C GLU A 404 22.59 25.05 2.90
N ARG A 405 22.45 23.75 2.63
CA ARG A 405 22.05 22.73 3.61
C ARG A 405 23.23 21.85 4.00
N ILE A 406 23.26 21.46 5.29
CA ILE A 406 24.24 20.47 5.76
C ILE A 406 23.80 19.09 5.28
N VAL A 407 24.72 18.36 4.64
CA VAL A 407 24.49 16.99 4.20
C VAL A 407 25.26 16.02 5.10
N HIS A 408 24.55 15.29 5.96
CA HIS A 408 25.08 14.17 6.71
C HIS A 408 25.16 12.95 5.77
N TYR A 409 26.24 12.21 5.84
CA TYR A 409 26.45 11.10 4.92
C TYR A 409 27.01 9.88 5.64
N TYR A 410 26.44 8.72 5.36
CA TYR A 410 26.99 7.43 5.73
C TYR A 410 26.83 6.44 4.58
N HIS A 411 27.90 5.74 4.26
CA HIS A 411 27.93 4.64 3.32
C HIS A 411 28.33 3.35 4.03
N GLN A 412 27.49 2.34 3.95
CA GLN A 412 27.81 1.00 4.46
C GLN A 412 28.80 0.34 3.51
N PRO A 413 30.04 0.09 3.95
CA PRO A 413 31.03 -0.57 3.11
C PRO A 413 30.58 -1.94 2.64
N VAL A 414 30.89 -2.30 1.41
CA VAL A 414 30.62 -3.63 0.88
C VAL A 414 31.59 -4.63 1.51
N ILE A 415 31.03 -5.54 2.30
CA ILE A 415 31.81 -6.63 2.88
C ILE A 415 31.84 -7.76 1.86
N TYR A 416 33.05 -8.17 1.46
CA TYR A 416 33.20 -9.31 0.58
C TYR A 416 32.80 -10.61 1.30
N SER A 417 31.75 -11.27 0.78
CA SER A 417 31.29 -12.56 1.31
C SER A 417 31.66 -13.69 0.37
N GLN A 418 32.06 -14.81 0.96
CA GLN A 418 32.30 -16.08 0.27
C GLN A 418 31.29 -17.17 0.67
N ASP A 419 30.25 -16.82 1.39
CA ASP A 419 29.27 -17.77 1.92
C ASP A 419 28.53 -18.53 0.80
N SER A 420 28.33 -17.89 -0.35
CA SER A 420 27.80 -18.52 -1.56
C SER A 420 28.39 -17.89 -2.80
N CYS A 421 28.34 -18.62 -3.94
CA CYS A 421 28.74 -18.04 -5.22
C CYS A 421 27.95 -16.80 -5.59
N LYS A 422 26.68 -16.73 -5.20
CA LYS A 422 25.78 -15.61 -5.43
C LYS A 422 26.20 -14.36 -4.65
N GLU A 423 26.49 -14.50 -3.35
CA GLU A 423 26.95 -13.37 -2.52
C GLU A 423 28.35 -12.91 -2.91
N SER A 424 29.24 -13.84 -3.29
CA SER A 424 30.55 -13.54 -3.84
C SER A 424 30.43 -12.71 -5.14
N LEU A 425 29.55 -13.11 -6.06
CA LEU A 425 29.31 -12.33 -7.30
C LEU A 425 28.75 -10.95 -7.00
N LYS A 426 27.77 -10.85 -6.10
CA LYS A 426 27.13 -9.59 -5.72
C LYS A 426 28.13 -8.61 -5.11
N SER A 427 28.95 -9.06 -4.16
CA SER A 427 29.98 -8.22 -3.55
C SER A 427 31.11 -7.85 -4.52
N SER A 428 31.49 -8.77 -5.40
CA SER A 428 32.48 -8.51 -6.46
C SER A 428 31.99 -7.47 -7.47
N LEU A 429 30.70 -7.50 -7.84
CA LEU A 429 30.08 -6.50 -8.69
C LEU A 429 30.08 -5.11 -8.05
N ALA A 430 29.68 -5.02 -6.78
CA ALA A 430 29.66 -3.76 -6.06
C ALA A 430 31.08 -3.16 -5.93
N GLN A 431 32.07 -3.96 -5.56
CA GLN A 431 33.48 -3.53 -5.52
C GLN A 431 34.01 -3.09 -6.89
N SER A 432 33.62 -3.78 -7.96
CA SER A 432 33.95 -3.41 -9.33
C SER A 432 33.43 -2.01 -9.67
N MET A 433 32.24 -1.66 -9.20
CA MET A 433 31.64 -0.32 -9.38
C MET A 433 32.38 0.73 -8.55
N ASP A 434 32.69 0.46 -7.29
CA ASP A 434 33.45 1.38 -6.41
C ASP A 434 34.82 1.74 -6.98
N TYR A 435 35.52 0.73 -7.52
CA TYR A 435 36.85 0.93 -8.13
C TYR A 435 36.80 1.29 -9.62
N GLN A 436 35.63 1.39 -10.22
CA GLN A 436 35.42 1.61 -11.66
C GLN A 436 36.13 0.58 -12.54
N LEU A 437 36.22 -0.66 -12.08
CA LEU A 437 36.91 -1.78 -12.75
C LEU A 437 35.88 -2.71 -13.41
N TYR A 438 35.21 -2.24 -14.43
CA TYR A 438 34.06 -2.91 -15.04
C TYR A 438 34.39 -4.20 -15.84
N ASN A 439 35.65 -4.52 -16.10
CA ASN A 439 36.07 -5.64 -16.96
C ASN A 439 36.64 -6.85 -16.19
N SER A 440 36.61 -6.86 -14.85
CA SER A 440 37.25 -7.90 -14.04
C SER A 440 36.26 -8.65 -13.15
N LEU A 441 35.13 -9.07 -13.73
CA LEU A 441 34.15 -9.88 -13.02
C LEU A 441 34.65 -11.30 -12.90
N SER A 442 34.83 -11.79 -11.66
CA SER A 442 35.08 -13.19 -11.38
C SER A 442 33.94 -13.79 -10.58
N TYR A 443 33.47 -14.95 -10.99
CA TYR A 443 32.40 -15.69 -10.32
C TYR A 443 32.70 -17.20 -10.32
N TRP A 444 32.01 -17.91 -9.43
CA TRP A 444 32.24 -19.32 -9.18
C TRP A 444 30.94 -20.10 -9.43
N PHE A 445 31.06 -21.39 -9.77
CA PHE A 445 29.92 -22.25 -10.05
C PHE A 445 29.77 -23.40 -9.05
N LYS A 446 30.47 -23.35 -7.92
CA LYS A 446 30.67 -24.51 -7.04
C LYS A 446 29.43 -24.95 -6.26
N ASP A 447 28.55 -24.04 -5.90
CA ASP A 447 27.38 -24.32 -5.06
C ASP A 447 26.07 -24.49 -5.87
N GLY A 448 26.13 -24.40 -7.18
CA GLY A 448 24.98 -24.50 -8.06
C GLY A 448 24.02 -23.31 -8.02
N SER A 449 24.30 -22.26 -7.23
CA SER A 449 23.50 -21.03 -7.19
C SER A 449 23.64 -20.21 -8.49
N ILE A 450 24.75 -20.38 -9.18
CA ILE A 450 25.02 -19.85 -10.52
C ILE A 450 25.24 -21.01 -11.47
N VAL A 451 24.54 -21.01 -12.59
CA VAL A 451 24.62 -22.07 -13.60
C VAL A 451 24.85 -21.45 -14.97
N GLU A 452 25.92 -21.87 -15.63
CA GLU A 452 26.16 -21.53 -17.03
C GLU A 452 25.31 -22.40 -17.93
N ILE A 453 24.70 -21.82 -18.95
CA ILE A 453 23.86 -22.52 -19.93
C ILE A 453 24.42 -22.24 -21.31
N GLU A 454 24.72 -23.30 -22.05
CA GLU A 454 25.08 -23.17 -23.45
C GLU A 454 23.93 -22.55 -24.27
N LYS A 455 24.28 -21.78 -25.29
CA LYS A 455 23.31 -21.07 -26.13
C LYS A 455 22.20 -21.99 -26.67
N ASN A 456 22.51 -23.23 -27.00
CA ASN A 456 21.57 -24.22 -27.51
C ASN A 456 20.59 -24.75 -26.44
N GLY A 457 20.94 -24.66 -25.14
CA GLY A 457 20.11 -25.11 -24.03
C GLY A 457 19.17 -24.04 -23.46
N VAL A 458 19.33 -22.77 -23.86
CA VAL A 458 18.57 -21.65 -23.30
C VAL A 458 17.06 -21.81 -23.53
N ALA A 459 16.66 -22.20 -24.74
CA ALA A 459 15.25 -22.37 -25.09
C ALA A 459 14.55 -23.46 -24.26
N ASP A 460 15.24 -24.59 -24.04
CA ASP A 460 14.68 -25.71 -23.26
C ASP A 460 14.61 -25.36 -21.76
N LYS A 461 15.59 -24.64 -21.25
CA LYS A 461 15.57 -24.14 -19.88
C LYS A 461 14.43 -23.13 -19.68
N MET A 462 14.23 -22.23 -20.62
CA MET A 462 13.12 -21.28 -20.59
C MET A 462 11.76 -21.97 -20.63
N LYS A 463 11.59 -22.99 -21.49
CA LYS A 463 10.36 -23.80 -21.51
C LYS A 463 10.13 -24.48 -20.16
N ALA A 464 11.14 -25.09 -19.60
CA ALA A 464 11.04 -25.74 -18.28
C ALA A 464 10.67 -24.73 -17.17
N TRP A 465 11.22 -23.53 -17.19
CA TRP A 465 10.95 -22.51 -16.20
C TRP A 465 9.55 -21.89 -16.32
N PHE A 466 9.10 -21.58 -17.53
CA PHE A 466 7.86 -20.84 -17.77
C PHE A 466 6.67 -21.74 -18.14
N SER A 467 6.80 -23.06 -18.07
CA SER A 467 5.68 -23.99 -18.26
C SER A 467 4.74 -24.11 -17.07
N SER A 468 5.17 -23.68 -15.88
CA SER A 468 4.31 -23.63 -14.69
C SER A 468 3.59 -22.28 -14.57
N PRO A 469 2.36 -22.25 -14.04
CA PRO A 469 1.61 -21.01 -13.83
C PRO A 469 2.42 -19.99 -13.00
N PHE A 470 2.27 -18.70 -13.33
CA PHE A 470 2.95 -17.60 -12.63
C PHE A 470 2.39 -17.31 -11.22
N THR A 471 1.44 -18.09 -10.75
CA THR A 471 0.69 -17.86 -9.51
C THR A 471 1.43 -18.27 -8.24
N GLN A 472 2.61 -18.90 -8.34
CA GLN A 472 3.38 -19.33 -7.16
C GLN A 472 4.85 -18.98 -7.31
N GLU A 473 5.45 -18.50 -6.22
CA GLU A 473 6.88 -18.24 -6.09
C GLU A 473 7.77 -19.47 -6.39
N PRO A 474 9.02 -19.28 -6.78
CA PRO A 474 9.78 -18.02 -6.86
C PRO A 474 9.54 -17.24 -8.16
N GLN A 475 9.57 -15.92 -8.07
CA GLN A 475 9.47 -15.05 -9.24
C GLN A 475 10.62 -15.35 -10.21
N LYS A 476 10.25 -15.63 -11.44
CA LYS A 476 11.22 -15.94 -12.51
C LYS A 476 11.31 -14.74 -13.43
N ALA A 477 12.53 -14.29 -13.73
CA ALA A 477 12.76 -13.16 -14.62
C ALA A 477 13.89 -13.48 -15.61
N VAL A 478 13.80 -12.93 -16.81
CA VAL A 478 14.87 -12.92 -17.79
C VAL A 478 15.29 -11.47 -18.01
N LEU A 479 16.57 -11.19 -17.80
CA LEU A 479 17.11 -9.84 -17.90
C LEU A 479 17.76 -9.63 -19.27
N PHE A 480 17.49 -8.49 -19.87
CA PHE A 480 18.10 -8.06 -21.13
C PHE A 480 18.57 -6.61 -21.03
N TYR A 481 19.62 -6.29 -21.76
CA TYR A 481 20.10 -4.92 -21.91
C TYR A 481 19.14 -4.06 -22.75
N LYS A 482 18.50 -4.65 -23.78
CA LYS A 482 17.62 -3.93 -24.71
C LYS A 482 16.15 -4.24 -24.48
N LYS A 483 15.31 -3.21 -24.40
CA LYS A 483 13.85 -3.34 -24.29
C LYS A 483 13.26 -4.18 -25.44
N GLY A 484 13.79 -4.03 -26.65
CA GLY A 484 13.34 -4.82 -27.80
C GLY A 484 13.54 -6.34 -27.64
N ASP A 485 14.60 -6.76 -26.95
CA ASP A 485 14.86 -8.19 -26.71
C ASP A 485 13.95 -8.71 -25.58
N CYS A 486 13.63 -7.90 -24.57
CA CYS A 486 12.60 -8.22 -23.59
C CYS A 486 11.25 -8.50 -24.27
N LEU A 487 10.82 -7.62 -25.17
CA LEU A 487 9.54 -7.78 -25.89
C LEU A 487 9.51 -9.03 -26.78
N LYS A 488 10.59 -9.30 -27.50
CA LYS A 488 10.72 -10.51 -28.33
C LYS A 488 10.65 -11.77 -27.47
N THR A 489 11.35 -11.76 -26.32
CA THR A 489 11.38 -12.91 -25.42
C THR A 489 10.05 -13.12 -24.72
N ASN A 490 9.36 -12.06 -24.30
CA ASN A 490 8.00 -12.17 -23.75
C ASN A 490 7.03 -12.80 -24.76
N ARG A 491 7.09 -12.37 -26.02
CA ARG A 491 6.29 -13.00 -27.10
C ARG A 491 6.68 -14.46 -27.31
N TRP A 492 7.98 -14.77 -27.27
CA TRP A 492 8.46 -16.14 -27.40
C TRP A 492 7.95 -17.04 -26.27
N ILE A 493 8.07 -16.58 -24.99
CA ILE A 493 7.55 -17.29 -23.81
C ILE A 493 6.04 -17.51 -23.95
N LYS A 494 5.31 -16.47 -24.32
CA LYS A 494 3.86 -16.54 -24.50
C LYS A 494 3.46 -17.61 -25.52
N ASN A 495 4.15 -17.67 -26.66
CA ASN A 495 3.84 -18.61 -27.73
C ASN A 495 4.28 -20.04 -27.44
N HIS A 496 5.40 -20.25 -26.72
CA HIS A 496 6.03 -21.58 -26.60
C HIS A 496 5.87 -22.20 -25.20
N CYS A 497 5.61 -21.39 -24.17
CA CYS A 497 5.50 -21.88 -22.80
C CYS A 497 4.06 -21.83 -22.27
N VAL A 498 3.30 -20.81 -22.65
CA VAL A 498 1.92 -20.59 -22.16
C VAL A 498 0.86 -20.98 -23.20
N ASN A 499 1.28 -21.34 -24.41
CA ASN A 499 0.41 -21.73 -25.53
C ASN A 499 -0.71 -20.73 -25.86
N ASN A 500 -0.41 -19.44 -25.75
CA ASN A 500 -1.37 -18.38 -25.91
C ASN A 500 -0.90 -17.40 -27.02
N GLY A 501 -1.34 -17.64 -28.24
CA GLY A 501 -0.99 -16.82 -29.41
C GLY A 501 -1.76 -15.51 -29.55
N ARG A 502 -2.64 -15.13 -28.59
CA ARG A 502 -3.39 -13.87 -28.63
C ARG A 502 -2.57 -12.74 -28.01
N ASP A 503 -2.78 -11.49 -28.44
CA ASP A 503 -2.06 -10.34 -27.89
C ASP A 503 -2.34 -10.13 -26.39
N LEU A 504 -3.58 -10.35 -25.96
CA LEU A 504 -3.98 -10.40 -24.55
C LEU A 504 -4.92 -11.58 -24.33
N ALA A 505 -4.73 -12.31 -23.24
CA ALA A 505 -5.58 -13.45 -22.89
C ALA A 505 -5.63 -13.67 -21.37
N PRO A 506 -6.67 -14.36 -20.88
CA PRO A 506 -6.74 -14.76 -19.46
C PRO A 506 -5.49 -15.53 -19.04
N GLY A 507 -4.90 -15.13 -17.91
CA GLY A 507 -3.64 -15.69 -17.39
C GLY A 507 -2.37 -14.95 -17.79
N ASP A 508 -2.46 -13.91 -18.63
CA ASP A 508 -1.33 -13.02 -18.90
C ASP A 508 -1.02 -12.14 -17.70
N LEU A 509 0.26 -12.02 -17.34
CA LEU A 509 0.73 -11.06 -16.34
C LEU A 509 0.90 -9.69 -17.01
N ILE A 510 0.13 -8.72 -16.57
CA ILE A 510 0.15 -7.35 -17.10
C ILE A 510 0.68 -6.41 -16.01
N ILE A 511 1.51 -5.47 -16.41
CA ILE A 511 1.97 -4.38 -15.53
C ILE A 511 1.37 -3.07 -16.07
N ALA A 512 0.58 -2.40 -15.26
CA ALA A 512 0.14 -1.04 -15.56
C ALA A 512 1.34 -0.09 -15.41
N ASN A 513 1.67 0.62 -16.47
CA ASN A 513 2.76 1.61 -16.44
C ASN A 513 2.29 2.96 -15.90
N ASN A 514 0.99 3.22 -15.89
CA ASN A 514 0.39 4.48 -15.44
C ASN A 514 -0.70 4.18 -14.40
N ASN A 515 -1.04 5.16 -13.60
CA ASN A 515 -2.26 5.11 -12.80
C ASN A 515 -3.44 5.15 -13.78
N ILE A 516 -4.13 4.02 -13.91
CA ILE A 516 -5.34 3.95 -14.73
C ILE A 516 -6.48 4.31 -13.79
N PHE A 517 -7.04 5.51 -13.97
CA PHE A 517 -8.35 5.84 -13.43
C PHE A 517 -9.36 5.23 -14.40
N ILE A 518 -10.06 4.20 -13.97
CA ILE A 518 -11.24 3.71 -14.66
C ILE A 518 -12.39 4.56 -14.07
N PRO A 519 -12.98 5.49 -14.82
CA PRO A 519 -14.17 6.18 -14.34
C PRO A 519 -15.28 5.14 -14.17
N ASP A 520 -16.02 5.23 -13.08
CA ASP A 520 -17.17 4.39 -12.76
C ASP A 520 -18.29 4.51 -13.84
#